data_3b18e803222d89bcd83673e23a184c59
#
_entry.id   3b18e803222d89bcd83673e23a184c59
#
_cell.length_a   1.000
_cell.length_b   1.000
_cell.length_c   1.000
_cell.angle_alpha   90.00
_cell.angle_beta   90.00
_cell.angle_gamma   90.00
#
_symmetry.space_group_name_H-M   'P 1'
#
loop_
_entity.id
_entity.type
_entity.pdbx_description
1 polymer ?
#
loop_
_entity_poly.entity_id
_entity_poly.type
_entity_poly.pdbx_seq_one_letter_code
_entity_poly.pdbx_strand_id
1 'polypeptide(L)'
;MARKKISLIGAGNIGGELAALIARRELGDVVLFDIPDKEGLAKGKALDLEQNGAVLGYDSKITGTSNWADVAGAEVVIITAGVPRKPGMSRDDLLGINLKIIRGVAENLKTHCPNAFVIVVSNPLDAMVYELKKVTGFAGKKVVGMAGVLDSGRFQLFLAREMNVAVKDVRAMVLGGHGDTMVPVTSYCTINGIPVKQLVAADKLGAIVERTRNGGGEIVKLMGTSAYYAPASAAVTATRWCRSSATAPSTASPSSSWSAATSWRRSSTGRAAAAARS
;
A
#
# COMPACT_ATOMS: atom_id res chain seq x y z
N MET A 1 -23.29 0.45 16.25
CA MET A 1 -21.92 -0.09 16.45
C MET A 1 -20.95 1.07 16.30
N ALA A 2 -19.92 1.17 17.17
CA ALA A 2 -18.89 2.18 16.99
C ALA A 2 -18.14 1.96 15.66
N ARG A 3 -17.79 3.06 14.96
CA ARG A 3 -16.96 2.99 13.75
C ARG A 3 -15.55 2.48 14.13
N LYS A 4 -14.91 1.77 13.22
CA LYS A 4 -13.53 1.30 13.40
C LYS A 4 -12.55 2.48 13.37
N LYS A 5 -11.52 2.43 14.22
CA LYS A 5 -10.45 3.43 14.21
C LYS A 5 -9.36 3.01 13.23
N ILE A 6 -9.04 3.91 12.29
CA ILE A 6 -7.96 3.75 11.31
C ILE A 6 -6.96 4.88 11.54
N SER A 7 -5.72 4.54 11.88
CA SER A 7 -4.68 5.54 12.13
C SER A 7 -3.68 5.61 10.98
N LEU A 8 -3.38 6.84 10.56
CA LEU A 8 -2.46 7.16 9.47
C LEU A 8 -1.23 7.82 10.09
N ILE A 9 -0.08 7.17 10.02
CA ILE A 9 1.18 7.69 10.56
C ILE A 9 1.93 8.40 9.44
N GLY A 10 1.85 9.73 9.45
CA GLY A 10 2.35 10.65 8.44
C GLY A 10 1.21 11.44 7.79
N ALA A 11 1.15 12.77 8.03
CA ALA A 11 0.16 13.69 7.48
C ALA A 11 0.61 14.36 6.17
N GLY A 12 1.54 13.76 5.45
CA GLY A 12 2.02 14.23 4.14
C GLY A 12 0.93 14.14 3.05
N ASN A 13 1.36 14.12 1.77
CA ASN A 13 0.43 14.04 0.65
C ASN A 13 -0.33 12.70 0.62
N ILE A 14 0.38 11.58 0.80
CA ILE A 14 -0.24 10.25 0.83
C ILE A 14 -1.19 10.13 2.03
N GLY A 15 -0.77 10.59 3.23
CA GLY A 15 -1.61 10.54 4.44
C GLY A 15 -2.90 11.35 4.30
N GLY A 16 -2.82 12.56 3.76
CA GLY A 16 -4.01 13.38 3.49
C GLY A 16 -4.97 12.74 2.48
N GLU A 17 -4.45 12.21 1.37
CA GLU A 17 -5.27 11.53 0.37
C GLU A 17 -5.89 10.22 0.92
N LEU A 18 -5.14 9.48 1.75
CA LEU A 18 -5.68 8.30 2.46
C LEU A 18 -6.84 8.69 3.38
N ALA A 19 -6.68 9.76 4.16
CA ALA A 19 -7.72 10.26 5.06
C ALA A 19 -8.99 10.61 4.28
N ALA A 20 -8.84 11.33 3.17
CA ALA A 20 -9.95 11.68 2.28
C ALA A 20 -10.67 10.44 1.71
N LEU A 21 -9.91 9.46 1.20
CA LEU A 21 -10.49 8.25 0.62
C LEU A 21 -11.18 7.36 1.65
N ILE A 22 -10.62 7.24 2.87
CA ILE A 22 -11.20 6.48 3.97
C ILE A 22 -12.50 7.13 4.43
N ALA A 23 -12.49 8.45 4.62
CA ALA A 23 -13.63 9.22 5.07
C ALA A 23 -14.79 9.17 4.06
N ARG A 24 -14.53 9.49 2.78
CA ARG A 24 -15.54 9.45 1.71
C ARG A 24 -16.18 8.08 1.51
N ARG A 25 -15.47 7.01 1.84
CA ARG A 25 -15.99 5.63 1.76
C ARG A 25 -16.54 5.14 3.08
N GLU A 26 -16.54 5.97 4.11
CA GLU A 26 -16.98 5.67 5.47
C GLU A 26 -16.43 4.34 6.03
N LEU A 27 -15.14 4.08 5.76
CA LEU A 27 -14.49 2.83 6.18
C LEU A 27 -14.22 2.80 7.68
N GLY A 28 -14.18 3.95 8.34
CA GLY A 28 -13.93 4.11 9.76
C GLY A 28 -13.64 5.56 10.12
N ASP A 29 -13.45 5.83 11.42
CA ASP A 29 -12.95 7.10 11.91
C ASP A 29 -11.44 7.15 11.73
N VAL A 30 -10.90 8.33 11.37
CA VAL A 30 -9.51 8.52 10.98
C VAL A 30 -8.75 9.30 12.06
N VAL A 31 -7.60 8.79 12.46
CA VAL A 31 -6.60 9.54 13.21
C VAL A 31 -5.42 9.83 12.28
N LEU A 32 -5.22 11.09 11.93
CA LEU A 32 -4.12 11.57 11.11
C LEU A 32 -3.01 12.06 12.03
N PHE A 33 -1.97 11.26 12.19
CA PHE A 33 -0.85 11.51 13.10
C PHE A 33 0.37 12.05 12.34
N ASP A 34 1.05 13.06 12.90
CA ASP A 34 2.40 13.44 12.50
C ASP A 34 3.23 13.84 13.73
N ILE A 35 4.51 14.13 13.54
CA ILE A 35 5.42 14.62 14.60
C ILE A 35 4.96 15.98 15.15
N PRO A 36 5.36 16.37 16.38
CA PRO A 36 4.93 17.64 16.99
C PRO A 36 5.10 18.86 16.09
N ASP A 37 6.22 18.97 15.39
CA ASP A 37 6.52 20.10 14.48
C ASP A 37 5.52 20.20 13.31
N LYS A 38 4.77 19.14 13.03
CA LYS A 38 3.77 19.04 11.95
C LYS A 38 2.35 18.82 12.46
N GLU A 39 2.13 18.94 13.75
CA GLU A 39 0.80 18.77 14.33
C GLU A 39 -0.22 19.72 13.73
N GLY A 40 0.16 20.98 13.50
CA GLY A 40 -0.69 21.96 12.83
C GLY A 40 -1.13 21.52 11.43
N LEU A 41 -0.23 20.89 10.66
CA LEU A 41 -0.57 20.33 9.36
C LEU A 41 -1.58 19.18 9.47
N ALA A 42 -1.39 18.28 10.43
CA ALA A 42 -2.32 17.17 10.67
C ALA A 42 -3.71 17.67 11.09
N LYS A 43 -3.77 18.63 12.02
CA LYS A 43 -5.02 19.25 12.47
C LYS A 43 -5.72 20.03 11.36
N GLY A 44 -4.97 20.81 10.58
CA GLY A 44 -5.52 21.58 9.46
C GLY A 44 -6.15 20.68 8.40
N LYS A 45 -5.45 19.61 8.00
CA LYS A 45 -6.00 18.63 7.04
C LYS A 45 -7.22 17.90 7.60
N ALA A 46 -7.21 17.54 8.88
CA ALA A 46 -8.34 16.88 9.52
C ALA A 46 -9.58 17.78 9.47
N LEU A 47 -9.45 19.05 9.85
CA LEU A 47 -10.54 20.02 9.83
C LEU A 47 -11.07 20.27 8.40
N ASP A 48 -10.18 20.43 7.42
CA ASP A 48 -10.57 20.62 6.01
C ASP A 48 -11.37 19.41 5.48
N LEU A 49 -10.94 18.20 5.85
CA LEU A 49 -11.65 16.97 5.48
C LEU A 49 -12.99 16.82 6.21
N GLU A 50 -13.13 17.26 7.45
CA GLU A 50 -14.44 17.30 8.14
C GLU A 50 -15.38 18.29 7.46
N GLN A 51 -14.90 19.47 7.06
CA GLN A 51 -15.66 20.44 6.26
C GLN A 51 -16.06 19.84 4.90
N ASN A 52 -15.15 19.13 4.24
CA ASN A 52 -15.44 18.39 3.02
C ASN A 52 -16.54 17.33 3.22
N GLY A 53 -16.61 16.73 4.42
CA GLY A 53 -17.69 15.82 4.83
C GLY A 53 -19.06 16.47 4.80
N ALA A 54 -19.16 17.69 5.31
CA ALA A 54 -20.39 18.46 5.28
C ALA A 54 -20.88 18.78 3.85
N VAL A 55 -19.93 18.95 2.90
CA VAL A 55 -20.26 19.21 1.48
C VAL A 55 -20.64 17.91 0.74
N LEU A 56 -19.95 16.80 1.01
CA LEU A 56 -20.11 15.53 0.27
C LEU A 56 -21.06 14.53 0.95
N GLY A 57 -21.50 14.79 2.17
CA GLY A 57 -22.47 13.97 2.89
C GLY A 57 -21.86 12.69 3.50
N TYR A 58 -20.66 12.77 4.11
CA TYR A 58 -20.10 11.68 4.91
C TYR A 58 -19.83 12.13 6.35
N ASP A 59 -19.93 11.18 7.31
CA ASP A 59 -19.86 11.43 8.75
C ASP A 59 -18.65 10.79 9.46
N SER A 60 -17.61 10.41 8.75
CA SER A 60 -16.39 9.89 9.38
C SER A 60 -15.73 11.00 10.21
N LYS A 61 -15.46 10.71 11.49
CA LYS A 61 -14.69 11.61 12.34
C LYS A 61 -13.23 11.57 11.93
N ILE A 62 -12.60 12.76 11.81
CA ILE A 62 -11.19 12.87 11.43
C ILE A 62 -10.47 13.70 12.48
N THR A 63 -9.47 13.12 13.13
CA THR A 63 -8.68 13.80 14.17
C THR A 63 -7.25 13.96 13.73
N GLY A 64 -6.72 15.18 13.74
CA GLY A 64 -5.30 15.46 13.54
C GLY A 64 -4.57 15.56 14.89
N THR A 65 -3.42 14.89 15.04
CA THR A 65 -2.70 14.86 16.33
C THR A 65 -1.22 14.56 16.17
N SER A 66 -0.43 14.90 17.19
CA SER A 66 0.93 14.39 17.39
C SER A 66 1.04 13.49 18.63
N ASN A 67 -0.08 13.21 19.30
CA ASN A 67 -0.12 12.40 20.52
C ASN A 67 -0.42 10.93 20.19
N TRP A 68 0.46 10.02 20.58
CA TRP A 68 0.25 8.57 20.40
C TRP A 68 -0.94 8.01 21.19
N ALA A 69 -1.37 8.67 22.25
CA ALA A 69 -2.57 8.26 22.98
C ALA A 69 -3.83 8.30 22.09
N ASP A 70 -3.91 9.22 21.14
CA ASP A 70 -5.03 9.31 20.20
C ASP A 70 -5.02 8.18 19.17
N VAL A 71 -3.81 7.68 18.83
CA VAL A 71 -3.61 6.53 17.93
C VAL A 71 -4.00 5.22 18.62
N ALA A 72 -3.95 5.17 19.96
CA ALA A 72 -4.18 3.95 20.73
C ALA A 72 -5.48 3.25 20.36
N GLY A 73 -5.44 1.92 20.30
CA GLY A 73 -6.59 1.08 19.98
C GLY A 73 -6.99 1.08 18.50
N ALA A 74 -6.19 1.62 17.59
CA ALA A 74 -6.47 1.53 16.16
C ALA A 74 -6.47 0.06 15.69
N GLU A 75 -7.49 -0.30 14.90
CA GLU A 75 -7.60 -1.64 14.31
C GLU A 75 -6.72 -1.79 13.07
N VAL A 76 -6.57 -0.71 12.31
CA VAL A 76 -5.71 -0.63 11.13
C VAL A 76 -4.79 0.57 11.27
N VAL A 77 -3.50 0.37 11.02
CA VAL A 77 -2.52 1.45 10.97
C VAL A 77 -1.85 1.46 9.59
N ILE A 78 -1.83 2.62 8.94
CA ILE A 78 -1.15 2.79 7.66
C ILE A 78 0.02 3.75 7.87
N ILE A 79 1.23 3.30 7.55
CA ILE A 79 2.45 4.07 7.77
C ILE A 79 2.92 4.67 6.45
N THR A 80 2.87 5.99 6.38
CA THR A 80 3.41 6.78 5.27
C THR A 80 4.56 7.69 5.72
N ALA A 81 4.89 7.65 7.02
CA ALA A 81 5.97 8.42 7.62
C ALA A 81 7.32 8.02 7.02
N GLY A 82 8.11 9.01 6.69
CA GLY A 82 9.42 8.85 6.09
C GLY A 82 9.81 10.09 5.28
N VAL A 83 11.08 10.21 4.95
CA VAL A 83 11.57 11.25 4.03
C VAL A 83 11.61 10.72 2.60
N PRO A 84 11.17 11.51 1.61
CA PRO A 84 11.36 11.17 0.21
C PRO A 84 12.84 11.33 -0.17
N ARG A 85 13.27 10.59 -1.20
CA ARG A 85 14.62 10.75 -1.73
C ARG A 85 14.82 12.16 -2.27
N LYS A 86 15.85 12.84 -1.81
CA LYS A 86 16.25 14.18 -2.30
C LYS A 86 17.39 14.05 -3.33
N PRO A 87 17.55 15.03 -4.24
CA PRO A 87 18.73 15.10 -5.09
C PRO A 87 20.02 15.05 -4.25
N GLY A 88 21.00 14.26 -4.68
CA GLY A 88 22.27 14.07 -3.96
C GLY A 88 22.24 13.06 -2.82
N MET A 89 21.08 12.55 -2.40
CA MET A 89 20.97 11.53 -1.35
C MET A 89 21.22 10.13 -1.93
N SER A 90 22.12 9.37 -1.33
CA SER A 90 22.34 7.96 -1.67
C SER A 90 21.15 7.07 -1.26
N ARG A 91 21.11 5.84 -1.77
CA ARG A 91 20.12 4.84 -1.33
C ARG A 91 20.32 4.46 0.15
N ASP A 92 21.57 4.38 0.59
CA ASP A 92 21.93 3.99 1.95
C ASP A 92 21.59 5.09 2.97
N ASP A 93 21.80 6.37 2.59
CA ASP A 93 21.40 7.50 3.45
C ASP A 93 19.89 7.50 3.67
N LEU A 94 19.12 7.34 2.59
CA LEU A 94 17.67 7.25 2.67
C LEU A 94 17.22 6.08 3.54
N LEU A 95 17.84 4.91 3.35
CA LEU A 95 17.57 3.71 4.14
C LEU A 95 17.85 3.98 5.62
N GLY A 96 19.01 4.54 5.96
CA GLY A 96 19.41 4.82 7.34
C GLY A 96 18.47 5.77 8.05
N ILE A 97 18.02 6.83 7.38
CA ILE A 97 17.07 7.80 7.94
C ILE A 97 15.71 7.15 8.17
N ASN A 98 15.18 6.47 7.16
CA ASN A 98 13.84 5.89 7.24
C ASN A 98 13.79 4.68 8.20
N LEU A 99 14.89 3.92 8.39
CA LEU A 99 14.98 2.90 9.42
C LEU A 99 14.85 3.48 10.85
N LYS A 100 15.45 4.64 11.12
CA LYS A 100 15.29 5.31 12.43
C LYS A 100 13.83 5.71 12.65
N ILE A 101 13.19 6.28 11.63
CA ILE A 101 11.78 6.68 11.72
C ILE A 101 10.89 5.47 11.96
N ILE A 102 11.05 4.40 11.18
CA ILE A 102 10.19 3.22 11.29
C ILE A 102 10.37 2.48 12.63
N ARG A 103 11.59 2.48 13.21
CA ARG A 103 11.85 1.94 14.56
C ARG A 103 11.06 2.68 15.61
N GLY A 104 11.14 4.01 15.63
CA GLY A 104 10.37 4.83 16.58
C GLY A 104 8.85 4.63 16.43
N VAL A 105 8.34 4.54 15.20
CA VAL A 105 6.94 4.22 14.94
C VAL A 105 6.60 2.81 15.47
N ALA A 106 7.45 1.82 15.20
CA ALA A 106 7.20 0.43 15.60
C ALA A 106 7.14 0.25 17.13
N GLU A 107 8.03 0.91 17.88
CA GLU A 107 8.02 0.90 19.36
C GLU A 107 6.72 1.48 19.92
N ASN A 108 6.27 2.61 19.36
CA ASN A 108 4.98 3.20 19.75
C ASN A 108 3.79 2.31 19.38
N LEU A 109 3.80 1.69 18.20
CA LEU A 109 2.73 0.77 17.79
C LEU A 109 2.64 -0.46 18.69
N LYS A 110 3.79 -0.99 19.12
CA LYS A 110 3.84 -2.10 20.07
C LYS A 110 3.14 -1.76 21.39
N THR A 111 3.28 -0.52 21.85
CA THR A 111 2.68 -0.04 23.09
C THR A 111 1.21 0.32 22.93
N HIS A 112 0.87 1.09 21.91
CA HIS A 112 -0.46 1.70 21.77
C HIS A 112 -1.43 0.89 20.91
N CYS A 113 -0.93 0.05 19.98
CA CYS A 113 -1.74 -0.69 19.02
C CYS A 113 -1.27 -2.15 18.84
N PRO A 114 -1.12 -2.97 19.90
CA PRO A 114 -0.50 -4.30 19.83
C PRO A 114 -1.27 -5.29 18.95
N ASN A 115 -2.53 -5.01 18.69
CA ASN A 115 -3.42 -5.87 17.89
C ASN A 115 -3.69 -5.36 16.49
N ALA A 116 -3.15 -4.20 16.11
CA ALA A 116 -3.42 -3.59 14.81
C ALA A 116 -2.97 -4.45 13.62
N PHE A 117 -3.69 -4.30 12.51
CA PHE A 117 -3.19 -4.66 11.20
C PHE A 117 -2.41 -3.49 10.62
N VAL A 118 -1.17 -3.72 10.22
CA VAL A 118 -0.27 -2.63 9.79
C VAL A 118 0.04 -2.73 8.31
N ILE A 119 -0.17 -1.63 7.59
CA ILE A 119 0.19 -1.47 6.17
C ILE A 119 1.32 -0.45 6.09
N VAL A 120 2.45 -0.86 5.54
CA VAL A 120 3.59 0.04 5.30
C VAL A 120 3.56 0.53 3.86
N VAL A 121 3.72 1.84 3.69
CA VAL A 121 3.82 2.51 2.37
C VAL A 121 5.20 3.17 2.21
N SER A 122 5.88 3.44 3.32
CA SER A 122 7.19 4.11 3.36
C SER A 122 8.27 3.32 2.62
N ASN A 123 9.18 4.03 1.96
CA ASN A 123 10.25 3.47 1.14
C ASN A 123 11.64 3.60 1.83
N PRO A 124 12.57 2.65 1.56
CA PRO A 124 12.45 1.43 0.75
C PRO A 124 11.52 0.41 1.39
N LEU A 125 10.46 -0.01 0.69
CA LEU A 125 9.32 -0.71 1.28
C LEU A 125 9.70 -2.00 2.01
N ASP A 126 10.41 -2.91 1.34
CA ASP A 126 10.70 -4.24 1.89
C ASP A 126 11.55 -4.15 3.17
N ALA A 127 12.51 -3.19 3.22
CA ALA A 127 13.33 -2.95 4.40
C ALA A 127 12.49 -2.38 5.56
N MET A 128 11.56 -1.46 5.26
CA MET A 128 10.68 -0.87 6.28
C MET A 128 9.72 -1.90 6.88
N VAL A 129 9.15 -2.77 6.05
CA VAL A 129 8.28 -3.88 6.48
C VAL A 129 9.05 -4.87 7.36
N TYR A 130 10.26 -5.24 6.93
CA TYR A 130 11.12 -6.15 7.68
C TYR A 130 11.45 -5.60 9.06
N GLU A 131 11.93 -4.36 9.12
CA GLU A 131 12.32 -3.72 10.38
C GLU A 131 11.12 -3.50 11.31
N LEU A 132 9.99 -3.04 10.80
CA LEU A 132 8.77 -2.89 11.59
C LEU A 132 8.35 -4.22 12.21
N LYS A 133 8.32 -5.30 11.42
CA LYS A 133 7.98 -6.63 11.91
C LYS A 133 8.97 -7.11 12.97
N LYS A 134 10.27 -6.86 12.79
CA LYS A 134 11.33 -7.24 13.72
C LYS A 134 11.16 -6.54 15.05
N VAL A 135 10.93 -5.22 15.07
CA VAL A 135 10.80 -4.41 16.28
C VAL A 135 9.49 -4.69 17.01
N THR A 136 8.36 -4.76 16.28
CA THR A 136 7.05 -5.00 16.89
C THR A 136 6.88 -6.42 17.40
N GLY A 137 7.48 -7.40 16.75
CA GLY A 137 7.20 -8.82 16.98
C GLY A 137 5.83 -9.27 16.49
N PHE A 138 5.12 -8.46 15.73
CA PHE A 138 3.77 -8.79 15.24
C PHE A 138 3.79 -10.00 14.30
N ALA A 139 2.71 -10.79 14.34
CA ALA A 139 2.56 -11.93 13.44
C ALA A 139 2.67 -11.49 11.97
N GLY A 140 3.35 -12.27 11.13
CA GLY A 140 3.62 -11.91 9.72
C GLY A 140 2.36 -11.61 8.90
N LYS A 141 1.21 -12.22 9.26
CA LYS A 141 -0.08 -11.92 8.64
C LYS A 141 -0.68 -10.56 9.00
N LYS A 142 -0.12 -9.88 10.02
CA LYS A 142 -0.59 -8.56 10.49
C LYS A 142 0.27 -7.40 9.99
N VAL A 143 1.39 -7.66 9.32
CA VAL A 143 2.29 -6.62 8.80
C VAL A 143 2.50 -6.86 7.31
N VAL A 144 2.05 -5.93 6.48
CA VAL A 144 2.15 -6.01 5.03
C VAL A 144 2.72 -4.73 4.43
N GLY A 145 3.37 -4.86 3.28
CA GLY A 145 3.79 -3.73 2.45
C GLY A 145 2.76 -3.47 1.33
N MET A 146 2.48 -2.21 1.06
CA MET A 146 1.66 -1.81 -0.08
C MET A 146 2.55 -1.68 -1.32
N ALA A 147 2.48 -2.66 -2.22
CA ALA A 147 3.27 -2.73 -3.45
C ALA A 147 2.45 -3.28 -4.62
N GLY A 148 2.20 -4.59 -4.64
CA GLY A 148 1.62 -5.30 -5.78
C GLY A 148 0.28 -4.76 -6.27
N VAL A 149 -0.56 -4.21 -5.39
CA VAL A 149 -1.84 -3.57 -5.78
C VAL A 149 -1.57 -2.34 -6.64
N LEU A 150 -0.60 -1.50 -6.26
CA LEU A 150 -0.20 -0.32 -7.02
C LEU A 150 0.45 -0.71 -8.36
N ASP A 151 1.38 -1.65 -8.32
CA ASP A 151 2.15 -2.07 -9.49
C ASP A 151 1.26 -2.80 -10.49
N SER A 152 0.32 -3.62 -10.02
CA SER A 152 -0.73 -4.23 -10.86
C SER A 152 -1.64 -3.18 -11.50
N GLY A 153 -2.01 -2.14 -10.75
CA GLY A 153 -2.81 -1.02 -11.28
C GLY A 153 -2.10 -0.25 -12.38
N ARG A 154 -0.78 -0.03 -12.27
CA ARG A 154 0.03 0.58 -13.33
C ARG A 154 0.07 -0.29 -14.57
N PHE A 155 0.35 -1.58 -14.39
CA PHE A 155 0.38 -2.55 -15.48
C PHE A 155 -0.99 -2.65 -16.18
N GLN A 156 -2.07 -2.70 -15.41
CA GLN A 156 -3.45 -2.69 -15.90
C GLN A 156 -3.75 -1.46 -16.76
N LEU A 157 -3.35 -0.27 -16.29
CA LEU A 157 -3.54 0.98 -17.03
C LEU A 157 -2.80 0.99 -18.37
N PHE A 158 -1.55 0.54 -18.38
CA PHE A 158 -0.76 0.55 -19.62
C PHE A 158 -1.26 -0.47 -20.63
N LEU A 159 -1.69 -1.65 -20.19
CA LEU A 159 -2.39 -2.62 -21.07
C LEU A 159 -3.69 -2.06 -21.63
N ALA A 160 -4.51 -1.42 -20.79
CA ALA A 160 -5.77 -0.82 -21.23
C ALA A 160 -5.54 0.27 -22.30
N ARG A 161 -4.51 1.11 -22.12
CA ARG A 161 -4.16 2.14 -23.11
C ARG A 161 -3.65 1.57 -24.41
N GLU A 162 -2.79 0.54 -24.37
CA GLU A 162 -2.28 -0.12 -25.58
C GLU A 162 -3.41 -0.73 -26.42
N MET A 163 -4.39 -1.34 -25.76
CA MET A 163 -5.50 -2.02 -26.39
C MET A 163 -6.73 -1.13 -26.63
N ASN A 164 -6.67 0.13 -26.19
CA ASN A 164 -7.79 1.08 -26.27
C ASN A 164 -9.09 0.51 -25.67
N VAL A 165 -9.00 -0.10 -24.48
CA VAL A 165 -10.13 -0.67 -23.75
C VAL A 165 -10.30 -0.01 -22.38
N ALA A 166 -11.46 -0.21 -21.74
CA ALA A 166 -11.69 0.28 -20.41
C ALA A 166 -10.78 -0.44 -19.39
N VAL A 167 -10.21 0.30 -18.45
CA VAL A 167 -9.32 -0.27 -17.40
C VAL A 167 -10.00 -1.40 -16.62
N LYS A 168 -11.32 -1.31 -16.40
CA LYS A 168 -12.11 -2.34 -15.69
C LYS A 168 -12.14 -3.69 -16.40
N ASP A 169 -11.90 -3.72 -17.70
CA ASP A 169 -11.92 -4.92 -18.52
C ASP A 169 -10.58 -5.67 -18.51
N VAL A 170 -9.54 -5.05 -17.96
CA VAL A 170 -8.20 -5.62 -17.83
C VAL A 170 -8.03 -6.22 -16.45
N ARG A 171 -7.48 -7.44 -16.40
CA ARG A 171 -6.97 -8.07 -15.18
C ARG A 171 -5.46 -8.20 -15.28
N ALA A 172 -4.74 -7.60 -14.37
CA ALA A 172 -3.28 -7.64 -14.34
C ALA A 172 -2.78 -8.04 -12.97
N MET A 173 -1.64 -8.70 -12.93
CA MET A 173 -1.00 -9.15 -11.70
C MET A 173 0.49 -8.85 -11.75
N VAL A 174 0.98 -8.20 -10.71
CA VAL A 174 2.41 -7.97 -10.45
C VAL A 174 2.74 -8.50 -9.07
N LEU A 175 3.76 -9.32 -8.97
CA LEU A 175 4.29 -9.93 -7.75
C LEU A 175 5.75 -9.50 -7.52
N GLY A 176 6.40 -10.06 -6.50
CA GLY A 176 7.80 -9.80 -6.17
C GLY A 176 8.00 -8.56 -5.30
N GLY A 177 9.22 -8.04 -5.27
CA GLY A 177 9.58 -6.84 -4.54
C GLY A 177 9.07 -5.57 -5.21
N HIS A 178 8.99 -4.47 -4.45
CA HIS A 178 8.58 -3.18 -5.00
C HIS A 178 9.78 -2.47 -5.64
N GLY A 179 9.79 -2.35 -6.97
CA GLY A 179 10.88 -1.74 -7.76
C GLY A 179 11.42 -2.68 -8.84
N ASP A 180 12.74 -2.69 -9.01
CA ASP A 180 13.41 -3.43 -10.10
C ASP A 180 13.17 -4.95 -10.07
N THR A 181 12.86 -5.49 -8.88
CA THR A 181 12.60 -6.91 -8.64
C THR A 181 11.13 -7.31 -8.78
N MET A 182 10.26 -6.39 -9.22
CA MET A 182 8.87 -6.75 -9.49
C MET A 182 8.75 -7.68 -10.70
N VAL A 183 7.76 -8.57 -10.63
CA VAL A 183 7.50 -9.59 -11.65
C VAL A 183 6.06 -9.44 -12.16
N PRO A 184 5.83 -8.75 -13.28
CA PRO A 184 4.53 -8.78 -13.96
C PRO A 184 4.24 -10.18 -14.47
N VAL A 185 3.17 -10.80 -13.97
CA VAL A 185 2.82 -12.20 -14.27
C VAL A 185 1.92 -12.23 -15.49
N THR A 186 2.51 -12.04 -16.68
CA THR A 186 1.78 -11.91 -17.95
C THR A 186 0.91 -13.11 -18.31
N SER A 187 1.25 -14.31 -17.80
CA SER A 187 0.46 -15.53 -17.99
C SER A 187 -0.91 -15.51 -17.29
N TYR A 188 -1.06 -14.70 -16.26
CA TYR A 188 -2.32 -14.53 -15.52
C TYR A 188 -3.05 -13.22 -15.84
N CYS A 189 -2.53 -12.45 -16.82
CA CYS A 189 -3.15 -11.21 -17.22
C CYS A 189 -4.12 -11.44 -18.37
N THR A 190 -5.32 -10.83 -18.29
CA THR A 190 -6.37 -11.00 -19.29
C THR A 190 -7.05 -9.66 -19.60
N ILE A 191 -7.62 -9.57 -20.79
CA ILE A 191 -8.53 -8.50 -21.21
C ILE A 191 -9.86 -9.18 -21.58
N ASN A 192 -10.92 -8.89 -20.84
CA ASN A 192 -12.22 -9.56 -20.96
C ASN A 192 -12.11 -11.11 -20.98
N GLY A 193 -11.18 -11.65 -20.14
CA GLY A 193 -10.96 -13.10 -20.03
C GLY A 193 -9.99 -13.69 -21.07
N ILE A 194 -9.61 -12.94 -22.12
CA ILE A 194 -8.64 -13.39 -23.12
C ILE A 194 -7.21 -13.10 -22.62
N PRO A 195 -6.30 -14.08 -22.63
CA PRO A 195 -4.92 -13.87 -22.19
C PRO A 195 -4.22 -12.76 -22.98
N VAL A 196 -3.53 -11.84 -22.28
CA VAL A 196 -2.85 -10.69 -22.91
C VAL A 196 -1.81 -11.11 -23.95
N LYS A 197 -1.18 -12.27 -23.79
CA LYS A 197 -0.20 -12.81 -24.75
C LYS A 197 -0.79 -13.17 -26.11
N GLN A 198 -2.11 -13.33 -26.20
CA GLN A 198 -2.81 -13.58 -27.46
C GLN A 198 -3.24 -12.28 -28.16
N LEU A 199 -3.31 -11.17 -27.41
CA LEU A 199 -3.82 -9.89 -27.87
C LEU A 199 -2.72 -8.86 -28.12
N VAL A 200 -1.62 -8.91 -27.35
CA VAL A 200 -0.54 -7.92 -27.39
C VAL A 200 0.72 -8.58 -27.93
N ALA A 201 1.33 -7.97 -28.95
CA ALA A 201 2.61 -8.42 -29.49
C ALA A 201 3.71 -8.45 -28.42
N ALA A 202 4.64 -9.39 -28.54
CA ALA A 202 5.62 -9.67 -27.48
C ALA A 202 6.55 -8.47 -27.17
N ASP A 203 6.95 -7.74 -28.20
CA ASP A 203 7.76 -6.52 -28.08
C ASP A 203 7.02 -5.42 -27.34
N LYS A 204 5.76 -5.16 -27.68
CA LYS A 204 4.89 -4.19 -26.99
C LYS A 204 4.63 -4.60 -25.55
N LEU A 205 4.36 -5.87 -25.28
CA LEU A 205 4.18 -6.38 -23.94
C LEU A 205 5.45 -6.20 -23.10
N GLY A 206 6.62 -6.44 -23.69
CA GLY A 206 7.93 -6.19 -23.06
C GLY A 206 8.11 -4.71 -22.70
N ALA A 207 7.77 -3.79 -23.61
CA ALA A 207 7.85 -2.35 -23.37
C ALA A 207 6.89 -1.90 -22.25
N ILE A 208 5.68 -2.45 -22.18
CA ILE A 208 4.71 -2.18 -21.13
C ILE A 208 5.21 -2.69 -19.76
N VAL A 209 5.80 -3.86 -19.72
CA VAL A 209 6.43 -4.42 -18.51
C VAL A 209 7.52 -3.48 -17.99
N GLU A 210 8.40 -3.03 -18.88
CA GLU A 210 9.49 -2.12 -18.50
C GLU A 210 8.98 -0.75 -18.05
N ARG A 211 7.98 -0.19 -18.73
CA ARG A 211 7.32 1.04 -18.28
C ARG A 211 6.65 0.89 -16.92
N THR A 212 6.09 -0.27 -16.61
CA THR A 212 5.48 -0.56 -15.31
C THR A 212 6.53 -0.50 -14.20
N ARG A 213 7.72 -1.08 -14.41
CA ARG A 213 8.84 -1.02 -13.47
C ARG A 213 9.27 0.42 -13.20
N ASN A 214 9.32 1.23 -14.24
CA ASN A 214 9.74 2.62 -14.18
C ASN A 214 8.62 3.61 -13.84
N GLY A 215 7.37 3.15 -13.68
CA GLY A 215 6.20 4.02 -13.55
C GLY A 215 6.23 4.99 -12.37
N GLY A 216 6.90 4.63 -11.26
CA GLY A 216 7.13 5.56 -10.15
C GLY A 216 8.10 6.69 -10.52
N GLY A 217 9.19 6.37 -11.21
CA GLY A 217 10.17 7.33 -11.69
C GLY A 217 9.62 8.27 -12.78
N GLU A 218 8.74 7.77 -13.65
CA GLU A 218 8.03 8.58 -14.65
C GLU A 218 7.23 9.71 -13.99
N ILE A 219 6.48 9.39 -12.92
CA ILE A 219 5.69 10.39 -12.19
C ILE A 219 6.60 11.41 -11.49
N VAL A 220 7.70 10.96 -10.86
CA VAL A 220 8.65 11.87 -10.21
C VAL A 220 9.26 12.86 -11.21
N LYS A 221 9.58 12.43 -12.43
CA LYS A 221 10.09 13.31 -13.48
C LYS A 221 9.07 14.38 -13.90
N LEU A 222 7.79 14.04 -13.92
CA LEU A 222 6.70 14.94 -14.32
C LEU A 222 6.25 15.87 -13.21
N MET A 223 6.16 15.38 -11.97
CA MET A 223 5.58 16.14 -10.84
C MET A 223 6.63 16.79 -9.94
N GLY A 224 7.92 16.43 -10.06
CA GLY A 224 8.95 16.83 -9.11
C GLY A 224 8.81 16.18 -7.72
N THR A 225 7.80 15.34 -7.51
CA THR A 225 7.55 14.63 -6.26
C THR A 225 7.02 13.23 -6.51
N SER A 226 7.06 12.37 -5.49
CA SER A 226 6.52 11.02 -5.58
C SER A 226 4.99 11.01 -5.77
N ALA A 227 4.49 10.00 -6.47
CA ALA A 227 3.05 9.76 -6.59
C ALA A 227 2.39 9.64 -5.21
N TYR A 228 1.15 10.12 -5.07
CA TYR A 228 0.38 9.99 -3.83
C TYR A 228 -1.08 9.56 -4.04
N TYR A 229 -1.73 9.87 -5.16
CA TYR A 229 -3.10 9.43 -5.43
C TYR A 229 -3.22 7.90 -5.59
N ALA A 230 -2.45 7.31 -6.50
CA ALA A 230 -2.51 5.88 -6.74
C ALA A 230 -2.00 5.04 -5.56
N PRO A 231 -0.89 5.41 -4.85
CA PRO A 231 -0.48 4.75 -3.62
C PRO A 231 -1.54 4.79 -2.52
N ALA A 232 -2.21 5.93 -2.30
CA ALA A 232 -3.30 6.05 -1.34
C ALA A 232 -4.47 5.12 -1.70
N SER A 233 -4.91 5.14 -2.96
CA SER A 233 -5.97 4.25 -3.45
C SER A 233 -5.63 2.78 -3.29
N ALA A 234 -4.38 2.38 -3.56
CA ALA A 234 -3.91 1.02 -3.39
C ALA A 234 -3.91 0.58 -1.92
N ALA A 235 -3.46 1.45 -1.00
CA ALA A 235 -3.47 1.15 0.43
C ALA A 235 -4.90 1.05 0.99
N VAL A 236 -5.83 1.92 0.56
CA VAL A 236 -7.26 1.80 0.94
C VAL A 236 -7.88 0.52 0.41
N THR A 237 -7.51 0.07 -0.79
CA THR A 237 -8.00 -1.21 -1.32
C THR A 237 -7.51 -2.38 -0.46
N ALA A 238 -6.28 -2.34 0.02
CA ALA A 238 -5.74 -3.33 0.95
C ALA A 238 -6.49 -3.34 2.30
N THR A 239 -6.89 -2.18 2.84
CA THR A 239 -7.68 -2.12 4.09
C THR A 239 -9.06 -2.76 3.97
N ARG A 240 -9.73 -2.62 2.84
CA ARG A 240 -11.01 -3.28 2.60
C ARG A 240 -10.90 -4.80 2.63
N TRP A 241 -9.84 -5.34 2.06
CA TRP A 241 -9.60 -6.78 2.04
C TRP A 241 -9.35 -7.34 3.45
N CYS A 242 -8.59 -6.64 4.28
CA CYS A 242 -8.36 -7.05 5.68
C CYS A 242 -9.66 -7.13 6.50
N ARG A 243 -10.64 -6.28 6.20
CA ARG A 243 -11.96 -6.31 6.86
C ARG A 243 -12.77 -7.54 6.48
N SER A 244 -12.73 -7.97 5.22
CA SER A 244 -13.48 -9.15 4.76
C SER A 244 -12.88 -10.47 5.26
N SER A 245 -11.56 -10.55 5.41
CA SER A 245 -10.88 -11.75 5.91
C SER A 245 -10.99 -11.95 7.43
N ALA A 246 -11.16 -10.86 8.19
CA ALA A 246 -11.36 -10.92 9.65
C ALA A 246 -12.76 -11.39 10.05
N THR A 247 -13.75 -11.30 9.17
CA THR A 247 -15.15 -11.71 9.39
C THR A 247 -15.50 -13.03 8.72
N ALA A 248 -14.61 -13.64 7.93
CA ALA A 248 -14.85 -14.94 7.32
C ALA A 248 -14.67 -16.04 8.36
N PRO A 249 -15.64 -16.95 8.54
CA PRO A 249 -15.46 -18.15 9.36
C PRO A 249 -14.31 -19.00 8.80
N SER A 250 -13.55 -19.64 9.68
CA SER A 250 -12.31 -20.38 9.38
C SER A 250 -12.47 -21.57 8.42
N THR A 251 -13.66 -21.82 7.88
CA THR A 251 -14.02 -22.98 7.05
C THR A 251 -14.28 -22.67 5.58
N ALA A 252 -14.16 -21.40 5.13
CA ALA A 252 -14.35 -21.08 3.73
C ALA A 252 -13.05 -21.31 2.95
N SER A 253 -13.02 -22.33 2.09
CA SER A 253 -12.01 -22.49 1.06
C SER A 253 -11.99 -21.25 0.14
N PRO A 254 -10.81 -20.78 -0.33
CA PRO A 254 -10.72 -19.59 -1.16
C PRO A 254 -11.22 -19.89 -2.57
N SER A 255 -12.53 -19.76 -2.79
CA SER A 255 -13.07 -19.71 -4.14
C SER A 255 -13.05 -18.25 -4.63
N SER A 256 -12.20 -17.98 -5.61
CA SER A 256 -12.30 -16.94 -6.64
C SER A 256 -12.43 -15.47 -6.23
N SER A 257 -11.73 -14.99 -5.20
CA SER A 257 -11.50 -13.56 -5.03
C SER A 257 -10.05 -13.31 -4.61
N TRP A 258 -9.28 -12.80 -5.53
CA TRP A 258 -7.91 -12.30 -5.48
C TRP A 258 -7.27 -12.17 -4.09
N SER A 259 -6.54 -13.19 -3.66
CA SER A 259 -5.55 -13.12 -2.58
C SER A 259 -4.19 -12.67 -3.17
N ALA A 260 -4.03 -11.39 -3.42
CA ALA A 260 -2.75 -10.80 -3.81
C ALA A 260 -2.17 -9.94 -2.67
N ALA A 261 -2.19 -10.50 -1.46
CA ALA A 261 -1.30 -10.07 -0.38
C ALA A 261 -0.40 -11.26 -0.09
N THR A 262 0.70 -11.33 -0.78
CA THR A 262 1.66 -12.44 -0.73
C THR A 262 2.27 -12.57 0.65
N SER A 263 1.79 -13.53 1.41
CA SER A 263 2.61 -14.14 2.45
C SER A 263 3.63 -15.07 1.77
N TRP A 264 4.82 -14.62 1.53
CA TRP A 264 5.94 -15.51 1.22
C TRP A 264 6.26 -16.34 2.46
N ARG A 265 5.74 -17.58 2.49
CA ARG A 265 6.32 -18.63 3.33
C ARG A 265 7.57 -19.15 2.61
N ARG A 266 8.74 -18.86 3.13
CA ARG A 266 9.88 -19.73 2.92
C ARG A 266 9.57 -21.04 3.66
N SER A 267 9.15 -22.07 2.97
CA SER A 267 9.36 -23.42 3.43
C SER A 267 10.84 -23.73 3.23
N SER A 268 11.58 -23.72 4.33
CA SER A 268 12.90 -24.34 4.40
C SER A 268 12.70 -25.86 4.34
N THR A 269 12.67 -26.43 3.16
CA THR A 269 13.07 -27.81 2.91
C THR A 269 13.33 -27.94 1.41
N GLY A 270 14.58 -28.31 1.10
CA GLY A 270 15.06 -28.49 -0.25
C GLY A 270 14.27 -29.51 -1.05
N ARG A 271 14.00 -29.12 -2.27
CA ARG A 271 13.94 -29.93 -3.49
C ARG A 271 13.78 -29.02 -4.69
N ALA A 272 14.88 -28.48 -5.15
CA ALA A 272 14.98 -27.92 -6.48
C ALA A 272 16.03 -28.76 -7.20
N ALA A 273 15.60 -29.85 -7.83
CA ALA A 273 16.32 -30.52 -8.91
C ALA A 273 15.40 -31.63 -9.44
N ALA A 274 14.74 -31.38 -10.55
CA ALA A 274 14.38 -32.34 -11.58
C ALA A 274 13.14 -31.89 -12.35
N ALA A 275 13.30 -31.06 -13.36
CA ALA A 275 12.44 -31.02 -14.54
C ALA A 275 13.00 -30.00 -15.56
N ALA A 276 14.16 -30.37 -16.10
CA ALA A 276 14.68 -29.80 -17.34
C ALA A 276 15.37 -30.95 -18.11
N ARG A 277 14.57 -31.85 -18.68
CA ARG A 277 14.93 -32.74 -19.82
C ARG A 277 13.68 -33.56 -20.20
N SER A 278 12.97 -33.11 -21.15
CA SER A 278 12.35 -33.81 -22.28
C SER A 278 11.60 -32.84 -23.15
#